data_bb3cf613465532a8d0689f8275c32ce9
#
_entry.id   bb3cf613465532a8d0689f8275c32ce9
#
_cell.length_a   1.000
_cell.length_b   1.000
_cell.length_c   1.000
_cell.angle_alpha   90.00
_cell.angle_beta   90.00
_cell.angle_gamma   90.00
#
_symmetry.space_group_name_H-M   'P 1'
#
loop_
_entity.id
_entity.type
_entity.pdbx_description
1 polymer ?
#
loop_
_entity_poly.entity_id
_entity_poly.type
_entity_poly.pdbx_seq_one_letter_code
_entity_poly.pdbx_strand_id
1 'polypeptide(L)'
;MDQLNVPYWATLPAAAVVCFIVGYLFGLPALKLEGHYLALATFALALSVPQILKYKWLEGLTGGVQGIVLSKPEVPFDLPLSEDQWLYYYCFIVLVFLYWAANNMLHSRSGRAMMAIRDYKIAADTMGIDTALYKTVTFGISAAYTGIAGALSASAIAFVAPDSFNIFLSIKFLIGLVVGGIGSLTGSIVGGIFYVLVDNSAQALSTFVKNDLGLQFDLSAYTVFGILLIVLMFLMPTGIVGGVYALLRGLRRPAVTADPGRAAAASSKPAESRSGH
;
A
#
# COMPACT_ATOMS: atom_id res chain seq x y z
N MET A 1 -23.74 6.74 -8.46
CA MET A 1 -24.48 5.70 -9.11
C MET A 1 -25.97 6.09 -9.09
N ASP A 2 -26.71 5.91 -8.04
CA ASP A 2 -28.17 6.10 -8.07
C ASP A 2 -28.64 7.55 -8.26
N GLN A 3 -27.92 8.57 -7.80
CA GLN A 3 -28.33 9.99 -7.96
C GLN A 3 -27.91 10.62 -9.30
N LEU A 4 -26.89 10.08 -9.99
CA LEU A 4 -26.35 10.67 -11.21
C LEU A 4 -26.53 9.78 -12.46
N ASN A 5 -27.17 8.62 -12.34
CA ASN A 5 -27.31 7.64 -13.44
C ASN A 5 -25.98 7.32 -14.17
N VAL A 6 -24.86 7.41 -13.47
CA VAL A 6 -23.53 7.17 -14.05
C VAL A 6 -23.25 5.68 -14.01
N PRO A 7 -22.89 5.06 -15.14
CA PRO A 7 -22.54 3.65 -15.18
C PRO A 7 -21.35 3.36 -14.28
N TYR A 8 -21.36 2.21 -13.60
CA TYR A 8 -20.34 1.82 -12.60
C TYR A 8 -18.90 1.87 -13.10
N TRP A 9 -18.67 1.56 -14.38
CA TRP A 9 -17.34 1.63 -14.99
C TRP A 9 -16.79 3.06 -15.12
N ALA A 10 -17.67 4.08 -15.26
CA ALA A 10 -17.27 5.48 -15.33
C ALA A 10 -16.95 6.07 -13.95
N THR A 11 -17.36 5.39 -12.85
CA THR A 11 -17.02 5.84 -11.49
C THR A 11 -15.53 5.65 -11.17
N LEU A 12 -14.85 4.65 -11.77
CA LEU A 12 -13.42 4.42 -11.54
C LEU A 12 -12.54 5.58 -12.02
N PRO A 13 -12.64 6.04 -13.30
CA PRO A 13 -11.85 7.18 -13.75
C PRO A 13 -12.27 8.48 -13.03
N ALA A 14 -13.54 8.65 -12.69
CA ALA A 14 -13.99 9.80 -11.91
C ALA A 14 -13.35 9.82 -10.51
N ALA A 15 -13.37 8.70 -9.80
CA ALA A 15 -12.71 8.55 -8.50
C ALA A 15 -11.19 8.80 -8.61
N ALA A 16 -10.55 8.27 -9.66
CA ALA A 16 -9.11 8.48 -9.90
C ALA A 16 -8.79 9.97 -10.07
N VAL A 17 -9.56 10.70 -10.88
CA VAL A 17 -9.33 12.13 -11.13
C VAL A 17 -9.58 12.95 -9.87
N VAL A 18 -10.69 12.73 -9.17
CA VAL A 18 -11.00 13.46 -7.94
C VAL A 18 -9.92 13.23 -6.88
N CYS A 19 -9.55 11.96 -6.64
CA CYS A 19 -8.52 11.63 -5.68
C CYS A 19 -7.13 12.14 -6.11
N PHE A 20 -6.82 12.13 -7.41
CA PHE A 20 -5.59 12.75 -7.92
C PHE A 20 -5.52 14.24 -7.60
N ILE A 21 -6.58 14.99 -7.88
CA ILE A 21 -6.63 16.43 -7.62
C ILE A 21 -6.48 16.71 -6.13
N VAL A 22 -7.22 15.98 -5.29
CA VAL A 22 -7.16 16.12 -3.83
C VAL A 22 -5.75 15.75 -3.33
N GLY A 23 -5.21 14.62 -3.76
CA GLY A 23 -3.87 14.19 -3.39
C GLY A 23 -2.77 15.14 -3.85
N TYR A 24 -2.88 15.67 -5.07
CA TYR A 24 -1.97 16.69 -5.59
C TYR A 24 -2.02 17.98 -4.74
N LEU A 25 -3.23 18.44 -4.41
CA LEU A 25 -3.43 19.63 -3.60
C LEU A 25 -2.85 19.47 -2.18
N PHE A 26 -3.05 18.31 -1.56
CA PHE A 26 -2.44 17.98 -0.26
C PHE A 26 -0.93 17.69 -0.36
N GLY A 27 -0.45 17.27 -1.50
CA GLY A 27 0.98 17.12 -1.79
C GLY A 27 1.75 18.45 -1.70
N LEU A 28 1.13 19.57 -2.06
CA LEU A 28 1.77 20.89 -2.01
C LEU A 28 2.22 21.30 -0.61
N PRO A 29 1.38 21.32 0.44
CA PRO A 29 1.85 21.60 1.80
C PRO A 29 2.77 20.50 2.34
N ALA A 30 2.61 19.26 1.92
CA ALA A 30 3.45 18.14 2.32
C ALA A 30 4.92 18.31 1.90
N LEU A 31 5.22 19.13 0.88
CA LEU A 31 6.59 19.45 0.46
C LEU A 31 7.41 20.13 1.54
N LYS A 32 6.76 20.93 2.38
CA LYS A 32 7.40 21.68 3.47
C LYS A 32 7.61 20.84 4.73
N LEU A 33 7.00 19.65 4.76
CA LEU A 33 7.02 18.75 5.90
C LEU A 33 7.93 17.57 5.59
N GLU A 34 8.85 17.27 6.48
CA GLU A 34 9.76 16.12 6.36
C GLU A 34 9.64 15.20 7.58
N GLY A 35 9.82 13.89 7.36
CA GLY A 35 9.84 12.90 8.43
C GLY A 35 8.55 12.86 9.27
N HIS A 36 8.70 13.07 10.57
CA HIS A 36 7.61 12.95 11.55
C HIS A 36 6.47 13.97 11.36
N TYR A 37 6.77 15.17 10.88
CA TYR A 37 5.75 16.20 10.65
C TYR A 37 4.82 15.83 9.50
N LEU A 38 5.37 15.21 8.45
CA LEU A 38 4.57 14.68 7.34
C LEU A 38 3.63 13.56 7.82
N ALA A 39 4.14 12.65 8.66
CA ALA A 39 3.33 11.58 9.25
C ALA A 39 2.18 12.13 10.11
N LEU A 40 2.44 13.13 10.95
CA LEU A 40 1.41 13.79 11.76
C LEU A 40 0.36 14.51 10.91
N ALA A 41 0.78 15.21 9.85
CA ALA A 41 -0.15 15.91 8.96
C ALA A 41 -1.06 14.93 8.19
N THR A 42 -0.51 13.83 7.67
CA THR A 42 -1.31 12.80 6.99
C THR A 42 -2.23 12.05 7.96
N PHE A 43 -1.80 11.84 9.19
CA PHE A 43 -2.63 11.27 10.25
C PHE A 43 -3.80 12.20 10.61
N ALA A 44 -3.55 13.49 10.81
CA ALA A 44 -4.58 14.48 11.07
C ALA A 44 -5.60 14.54 9.92
N LEU A 45 -5.12 14.47 8.66
CA LEU A 45 -5.98 14.41 7.50
C LEU A 45 -6.87 13.16 7.51
N ALA A 46 -6.30 11.99 7.81
CA ALA A 46 -7.03 10.74 7.88
C ALA A 46 -8.17 10.75 8.91
N LEU A 47 -7.98 11.47 10.02
CA LEU A 47 -9.02 11.67 11.03
C LEU A 47 -10.05 12.74 10.64
N SER A 48 -9.61 13.77 9.92
CA SER A 48 -10.47 14.93 9.58
C SER A 48 -11.43 14.61 8.45
N VAL A 49 -11.01 13.85 7.43
CA VAL A 49 -11.84 13.56 6.25
C VAL A 49 -13.16 12.87 6.59
N PRO A 50 -13.23 11.79 7.39
CA PRO A 50 -14.48 11.18 7.79
C PRO A 50 -15.42 12.15 8.54
N GLN A 51 -14.85 13.04 9.36
CA GLN A 51 -15.64 14.04 10.09
C GLN A 51 -16.22 15.12 9.16
N ILE A 52 -15.44 15.56 8.17
CA ILE A 52 -15.89 16.52 7.15
C ILE A 52 -17.04 15.91 6.32
N LEU A 53 -16.93 14.63 5.96
CA LEU A 53 -17.97 13.94 5.17
C LEU A 53 -19.28 13.76 5.93
N LYS A 54 -19.28 13.79 7.27
CA LYS A 54 -20.49 13.76 8.11
C LYS A 54 -21.17 15.11 8.25
N TYR A 55 -20.55 16.18 7.74
CA TYR A 55 -21.10 17.52 7.90
C TYR A 55 -22.40 17.68 7.13
N LYS A 56 -23.41 18.28 7.75
CA LYS A 56 -24.79 18.40 7.25
C LYS A 56 -24.90 18.93 5.81
N TRP A 57 -23.97 19.77 5.39
CA TRP A 57 -23.92 20.32 4.02
C TRP A 57 -23.58 19.29 2.95
N LEU A 58 -22.84 18.26 3.33
CA LEU A 58 -22.43 17.16 2.44
C LEU A 58 -23.33 15.94 2.57
N GLU A 59 -24.28 15.94 3.52
CA GLU A 59 -25.18 14.82 3.81
C GLU A 59 -25.94 14.34 2.57
N GLY A 60 -26.38 15.30 1.71
CA GLY A 60 -27.06 14.97 0.46
C GLY A 60 -26.22 14.19 -0.55
N LEU A 61 -24.88 14.28 -0.46
CA LEU A 61 -23.94 13.59 -1.36
C LEU A 61 -23.32 12.34 -0.72
N THR A 62 -23.11 12.35 0.60
CA THR A 62 -22.35 11.32 1.33
C THR A 62 -23.25 10.38 2.13
N GLY A 63 -24.56 10.66 2.22
CA GLY A 63 -25.45 9.97 3.15
C GLY A 63 -25.20 10.29 4.63
N GLY A 64 -24.29 11.23 4.93
CA GLY A 64 -23.96 11.65 6.28
C GLY A 64 -23.49 10.51 7.17
N VAL A 65 -24.01 10.46 8.40
CA VAL A 65 -23.67 9.40 9.38
C VAL A 65 -24.24 8.03 8.98
N GLN A 66 -25.37 8.01 8.27
CA GLN A 66 -26.06 6.77 7.89
C GLN A 66 -25.35 6.02 6.75
N GLY A 67 -24.50 6.71 5.98
CA GLY A 67 -23.86 6.14 4.80
C GLY A 67 -24.83 5.98 3.61
N ILE A 68 -24.32 5.36 2.56
CA ILE A 68 -25.07 5.12 1.31
C ILE A 68 -25.03 3.61 1.01
N VAL A 69 -26.21 3.06 0.70
CA VAL A 69 -26.34 1.71 0.14
C VAL A 69 -26.22 1.84 -1.38
N LEU A 70 -25.33 1.07 -1.97
CA LEU A 70 -25.10 1.02 -3.41
C LEU A 70 -25.73 -0.25 -3.98
N SER A 71 -26.37 -0.16 -5.14
CA SER A 71 -26.74 -1.34 -5.91
C SER A 71 -25.50 -2.01 -6.46
N LYS A 72 -25.46 -3.36 -6.40
CA LYS A 72 -24.37 -4.11 -7.05
C LYS A 72 -24.40 -3.86 -8.56
N PRO A 73 -23.24 -3.86 -9.22
CA PRO A 73 -23.16 -3.72 -10.67
C PRO A 73 -23.91 -4.85 -11.38
N GLU A 74 -24.86 -4.52 -12.21
CA GLU A 74 -25.57 -5.49 -13.07
C GLU A 74 -24.58 -6.09 -14.08
N VAL A 75 -24.78 -7.37 -14.40
CA VAL A 75 -23.96 -8.08 -15.39
C VAL A 75 -24.30 -7.55 -16.79
N PRO A 76 -23.34 -6.94 -17.51
CA PRO A 76 -23.58 -6.49 -18.87
C PRO A 76 -23.70 -7.70 -19.82
N PHE A 77 -24.47 -7.55 -20.89
CA PHE A 77 -24.62 -8.54 -21.98
C PHE A 77 -25.28 -9.88 -21.61
N ASP A 78 -26.14 -9.95 -20.59
CA ASP A 78 -26.86 -11.17 -20.19
C ASP A 78 -25.95 -12.43 -20.09
N LEU A 79 -24.70 -12.22 -19.67
CA LEU A 79 -23.76 -13.33 -19.44
C LEU A 79 -24.29 -14.23 -18.32
N PRO A 80 -24.16 -15.58 -18.45
CA PRO A 80 -24.61 -16.53 -17.43
C PRO A 80 -23.66 -16.55 -16.22
N LEU A 81 -23.37 -15.37 -15.65
CA LEU A 81 -22.50 -15.17 -14.50
C LEU A 81 -23.32 -14.58 -13.35
N SER A 82 -23.02 -14.99 -12.12
CA SER A 82 -23.59 -14.29 -10.96
C SER A 82 -22.95 -12.89 -10.81
N GLU A 83 -23.68 -11.96 -10.19
CA GLU A 83 -23.19 -10.59 -9.93
C GLU A 83 -21.83 -10.60 -9.21
N ASP A 84 -21.64 -11.50 -8.24
CA ASP A 84 -20.40 -11.63 -7.49
C ASP A 84 -19.24 -12.16 -8.36
N GLN A 85 -19.52 -13.10 -9.28
CA GLN A 85 -18.52 -13.59 -10.24
C GLN A 85 -18.10 -12.50 -11.22
N TRP A 86 -19.07 -11.72 -11.72
CA TRP A 86 -18.78 -10.59 -12.58
C TRP A 86 -17.91 -9.56 -11.87
N LEU A 87 -18.25 -9.20 -10.64
CA LEU A 87 -17.49 -8.25 -9.83
C LEU A 87 -16.06 -8.73 -9.58
N TYR A 88 -15.88 -10.05 -9.32
CA TYR A 88 -14.55 -10.64 -9.15
C TYR A 88 -13.68 -10.45 -10.41
N TYR A 89 -14.19 -10.81 -11.59
CA TYR A 89 -13.44 -10.63 -12.83
C TYR A 89 -13.16 -9.16 -13.14
N TYR A 90 -14.11 -8.30 -12.88
CA TYR A 90 -13.94 -6.87 -13.06
C TYR A 90 -12.83 -6.32 -12.17
N CYS A 91 -12.83 -6.62 -10.88
CA CYS A 91 -11.77 -6.24 -9.95
C CYS A 91 -10.41 -6.80 -10.37
N PHE A 92 -10.38 -8.05 -10.84
CA PHE A 92 -9.15 -8.70 -11.30
C PHE A 92 -8.56 -8.01 -12.55
N ILE A 93 -9.39 -7.68 -13.53
CA ILE A 93 -8.96 -6.97 -14.74
C ILE A 93 -8.40 -5.59 -14.38
N VAL A 94 -9.09 -4.85 -13.52
CA VAL A 94 -8.63 -3.53 -13.06
C VAL A 94 -7.31 -3.65 -12.28
N LEU A 95 -7.16 -4.67 -11.42
CA LEU A 95 -5.91 -4.94 -10.72
C LEU A 95 -4.75 -5.17 -11.69
N VAL A 96 -4.93 -6.03 -12.70
CA VAL A 96 -3.89 -6.33 -13.70
C VAL A 96 -3.54 -5.08 -14.49
N PHE A 97 -4.54 -4.30 -14.89
CA PHE A 97 -4.32 -3.05 -15.61
C PHE A 97 -3.53 -2.02 -14.77
N LEU A 98 -3.93 -1.83 -13.51
CA LEU A 98 -3.22 -0.91 -12.59
C LEU A 98 -1.80 -1.38 -12.30
N TYR A 99 -1.61 -2.69 -12.12
CA TYR A 99 -0.28 -3.27 -11.92
C TYR A 99 0.62 -3.02 -13.14
N TRP A 100 0.10 -3.26 -14.34
CA TRP A 100 0.81 -3.00 -15.59
C TRP A 100 1.17 -1.52 -15.75
N ALA A 101 0.22 -0.62 -15.47
CA ALA A 101 0.43 0.82 -15.51
C ALA A 101 1.50 1.28 -14.50
N ALA A 102 1.44 0.79 -13.26
CA ALA A 102 2.43 1.08 -12.23
C ALA A 102 3.83 0.56 -12.62
N ASN A 103 3.90 -0.67 -13.15
CA ASN A 103 5.16 -1.24 -13.60
C ASN A 103 5.80 -0.41 -14.73
N ASN A 104 5.00 -0.01 -15.72
CA ASN A 104 5.48 0.85 -16.80
C ASN A 104 5.92 2.22 -16.29
N MET A 105 5.18 2.80 -15.35
CA MET A 105 5.53 4.08 -14.74
C MET A 105 6.87 3.98 -13.99
N LEU A 106 7.10 2.93 -13.22
CA LEU A 106 8.36 2.73 -12.48
C LEU A 106 9.57 2.56 -13.40
N HIS A 107 9.40 1.94 -14.57
CA HIS A 107 10.48 1.78 -15.57
C HIS A 107 10.66 3.00 -16.48
N SER A 108 9.77 4.00 -16.41
CA SER A 108 9.84 5.23 -17.17
C SER A 108 10.95 6.18 -16.66
N ARG A 109 11.15 7.29 -17.38
CA ARG A 109 12.06 8.37 -16.92
C ARG A 109 11.60 8.95 -15.59
N SER A 110 10.29 9.17 -15.43
CA SER A 110 9.69 9.69 -14.20
C SER A 110 9.89 8.72 -13.02
N GLY A 111 9.71 7.41 -13.23
CA GLY A 111 9.93 6.41 -12.19
C GLY A 111 11.38 6.37 -11.71
N ARG A 112 12.34 6.48 -12.62
CA ARG A 112 13.76 6.57 -12.23
C ARG A 112 14.07 7.82 -11.42
N ALA A 113 13.48 8.97 -11.78
CA ALA A 113 13.62 10.20 -11.00
C ALA A 113 13.01 10.05 -9.60
N MET A 114 11.83 9.43 -9.48
CA MET A 114 11.20 9.14 -8.19
C MET A 114 12.06 8.22 -7.31
N MET A 115 12.68 7.19 -7.91
CA MET A 115 13.60 6.30 -7.18
C MET A 115 14.87 7.03 -6.73
N ALA A 116 15.44 7.90 -7.57
CA ALA A 116 16.60 8.71 -7.21
C ALA A 116 16.30 9.65 -6.03
N ILE A 117 15.12 10.29 -6.04
CA ILE A 117 14.67 11.16 -4.93
C ILE A 117 14.49 10.36 -3.63
N ARG A 118 13.94 9.15 -3.72
CA ARG A 118 13.77 8.26 -2.56
C ARG A 118 15.10 7.87 -1.94
N ASP A 119 16.08 7.52 -2.78
CA ASP A 119 17.36 7.00 -2.32
C ASP A 119 18.27 8.13 -1.79
N TYR A 120 18.35 9.28 -2.51
CA TYR A 120 19.19 10.43 -2.13
C TYR A 120 18.62 11.74 -2.69
N LYS A 121 17.78 12.42 -1.89
CA LYS A 121 17.12 13.68 -2.27
C LYS A 121 18.13 14.76 -2.71
N ILE A 122 19.20 14.99 -1.91
CA ILE A 122 20.17 16.04 -2.17
C ILE A 122 20.91 15.80 -3.50
N ALA A 123 21.29 14.56 -3.78
CA ALA A 123 21.94 14.22 -5.05
C ALA A 123 20.97 14.39 -6.25
N ALA A 124 19.69 14.08 -6.09
CA ALA A 124 18.69 14.31 -7.12
C ALA A 124 18.52 15.80 -7.43
N ASP A 125 18.47 16.67 -6.41
CA ASP A 125 18.39 18.13 -6.57
C ASP A 125 19.62 18.67 -7.31
N THR A 126 20.83 18.22 -6.97
CA THR A 126 22.07 18.66 -7.64
C THR A 126 22.16 18.23 -9.09
N MET A 127 21.48 17.13 -9.47
CA MET A 127 21.38 16.65 -10.84
C MET A 127 20.24 17.34 -11.65
N GLY A 128 19.61 18.37 -11.05
CA GLY A 128 18.56 19.16 -11.72
C GLY A 128 17.17 18.53 -11.74
N ILE A 129 16.91 17.53 -10.87
CA ILE A 129 15.58 16.95 -10.74
C ILE A 129 14.77 17.85 -9.79
N ASP A 130 13.62 18.34 -10.26
CA ASP A 130 12.68 19.09 -9.41
C ASP A 130 11.99 18.15 -8.42
N THR A 131 12.61 17.99 -7.24
CA THR A 131 12.12 17.08 -6.20
C THR A 131 10.75 17.49 -5.65
N ALA A 132 10.42 18.78 -5.68
CA ALA A 132 9.13 19.27 -5.22
C ALA A 132 8.00 18.80 -6.14
N LEU A 133 8.16 19.03 -7.44
CA LEU A 133 7.17 18.62 -8.43
C LEU A 133 6.98 17.09 -8.44
N TYR A 134 8.07 16.31 -8.44
CA TYR A 134 7.99 14.87 -8.43
C TYR A 134 7.31 14.31 -7.16
N LYS A 135 7.59 14.87 -5.99
CA LYS A 135 6.91 14.47 -4.75
C LYS A 135 5.41 14.73 -4.83
N THR A 136 5.01 15.93 -5.27
CA THR A 136 3.58 16.30 -5.37
C THR A 136 2.84 15.42 -6.36
N VAL A 137 3.43 15.18 -7.55
CA VAL A 137 2.83 14.30 -8.57
C VAL A 137 2.73 12.87 -8.05
N THR A 138 3.74 12.36 -7.35
CA THR A 138 3.71 11.02 -6.75
C THR A 138 2.58 10.89 -5.73
N PHE A 139 2.37 11.91 -4.91
CA PHE A 139 1.23 11.98 -3.98
C PHE A 139 -0.11 11.91 -4.70
N GLY A 140 -0.27 12.68 -5.78
CA GLY A 140 -1.47 12.66 -6.61
C GLY A 140 -1.71 11.30 -7.26
N ILE A 141 -0.69 10.68 -7.84
CA ILE A 141 -0.78 9.36 -8.46
C ILE A 141 -1.16 8.30 -7.40
N SER A 142 -0.51 8.30 -6.24
CA SER A 142 -0.82 7.39 -5.14
C SER A 142 -2.29 7.53 -4.71
N ALA A 143 -2.77 8.76 -4.57
CA ALA A 143 -4.16 9.04 -4.23
C ALA A 143 -5.14 8.56 -5.33
N ALA A 144 -4.78 8.67 -6.62
CA ALA A 144 -5.59 8.14 -7.72
C ALA A 144 -5.74 6.60 -7.64
N TYR A 145 -4.65 5.88 -7.40
CA TYR A 145 -4.68 4.42 -7.21
C TYR A 145 -5.57 4.04 -6.02
N THR A 146 -5.43 4.76 -4.91
CA THR A 146 -6.26 4.54 -3.72
C THR A 146 -7.73 4.85 -3.99
N GLY A 147 -8.02 5.90 -4.77
CA GLY A 147 -9.37 6.26 -5.18
C GLY A 147 -10.05 5.17 -6.02
N ILE A 148 -9.32 4.59 -6.98
CA ILE A 148 -9.83 3.45 -7.77
C ILE A 148 -10.10 2.24 -6.86
N ALA A 149 -9.18 1.91 -5.96
CA ALA A 149 -9.35 0.82 -5.02
C ALA A 149 -10.55 1.05 -4.08
N GLY A 150 -10.76 2.30 -3.63
CA GLY A 150 -11.92 2.71 -2.84
C GLY A 150 -13.24 2.54 -3.59
N ALA A 151 -13.28 2.93 -4.88
CA ALA A 151 -14.48 2.77 -5.72
C ALA A 151 -14.81 1.28 -5.96
N LEU A 152 -13.80 0.43 -6.18
CA LEU A 152 -13.99 -1.02 -6.29
C LEU A 152 -14.48 -1.63 -4.97
N SER A 153 -13.89 -1.22 -3.85
CA SER A 153 -14.32 -1.68 -2.52
C SER A 153 -15.76 -1.27 -2.21
N ALA A 154 -16.14 -0.05 -2.56
CA ALA A 154 -17.52 0.44 -2.39
C ALA A 154 -18.53 -0.41 -3.20
N SER A 155 -18.17 -0.75 -4.45
CA SER A 155 -18.99 -1.62 -5.29
C SER A 155 -19.09 -3.07 -4.75
N ALA A 156 -18.03 -3.57 -4.12
CA ALA A 156 -17.98 -4.92 -3.58
C ALA A 156 -18.79 -5.06 -2.27
N ILE A 157 -18.70 -4.06 -1.37
CA ILE A 157 -19.38 -4.09 -0.08
C ILE A 157 -20.86 -3.66 -0.22
N ALA A 158 -21.18 -2.91 -1.29
CA ALA A 158 -22.50 -2.33 -1.54
C ALA A 158 -23.03 -1.40 -0.42
N PHE A 159 -22.17 -1.03 0.53
CA PHE A 159 -22.47 -0.10 1.61
C PHE A 159 -21.24 0.72 1.96
N VAL A 160 -21.38 2.04 1.98
CA VAL A 160 -20.30 2.97 2.30
C VAL A 160 -20.76 3.96 3.34
N ALA A 161 -20.08 3.98 4.49
CA ALA A 161 -20.30 4.98 5.53
C ALA A 161 -18.96 5.66 5.87
N PRO A 162 -18.92 6.94 6.25
CA PRO A 162 -17.71 7.62 6.66
C PRO A 162 -16.98 6.92 7.81
N ASP A 163 -17.69 6.27 8.73
CA ASP A 163 -17.11 5.52 9.86
C ASP A 163 -16.39 4.23 9.47
N SER A 164 -16.66 3.71 8.28
CA SER A 164 -15.94 2.54 7.75
C SER A 164 -14.46 2.86 7.45
N PHE A 165 -14.14 4.14 7.19
CA PHE A 165 -12.79 4.60 6.89
C PHE A 165 -12.11 5.15 8.15
N ASN A 166 -11.86 4.27 9.10
CA ASN A 166 -11.21 4.63 10.37
C ASN A 166 -9.69 4.41 10.33
N ILE A 167 -9.01 4.93 11.35
CA ILE A 167 -7.54 4.82 11.47
C ILE A 167 -7.06 3.37 11.55
N PHE A 168 -7.85 2.47 12.13
CA PHE A 168 -7.48 1.07 12.23
C PHE A 168 -7.38 0.39 10.86
N LEU A 169 -8.23 0.78 9.91
CA LEU A 169 -8.14 0.31 8.53
C LEU A 169 -6.81 0.75 7.89
N SER A 170 -6.40 2.00 8.11
CA SER A 170 -5.11 2.51 7.63
C SER A 170 -3.92 1.75 8.24
N ILE A 171 -3.98 1.43 9.53
CA ILE A 171 -2.96 0.61 10.21
C ILE A 171 -2.91 -0.79 9.61
N LYS A 172 -4.05 -1.42 9.36
CA LYS A 172 -4.12 -2.74 8.72
C LYS A 172 -3.45 -2.74 7.34
N PHE A 173 -3.71 -1.73 6.50
CA PHE A 173 -3.05 -1.60 5.20
C PHE A 173 -1.53 -1.35 5.33
N LEU A 174 -1.12 -0.56 6.31
CA LEU A 174 0.31 -0.34 6.60
C LEU A 174 1.00 -1.66 6.96
N ILE A 175 0.37 -2.49 7.79
CA ILE A 175 0.87 -3.83 8.14
C ILE A 175 1.02 -4.69 6.88
N GLY A 176 -0.01 -4.75 6.03
CA GLY A 176 0.05 -5.47 4.77
C GLY A 176 1.21 -5.01 3.89
N LEU A 177 1.44 -3.69 3.79
CA LEU A 177 2.54 -3.12 3.03
C LEU A 177 3.91 -3.51 3.60
N VAL A 178 4.10 -3.43 4.91
CA VAL A 178 5.36 -3.79 5.59
C VAL A 178 5.67 -5.27 5.39
N VAL A 179 4.68 -6.14 5.59
CA VAL A 179 4.80 -7.58 5.42
C VAL A 179 5.07 -7.98 3.97
N GLY A 180 4.40 -7.34 3.02
CA GLY A 180 4.63 -7.58 1.60
C GLY A 180 6.03 -7.16 1.14
N GLY A 181 6.61 -6.15 1.79
CA GLY A 181 7.94 -5.59 1.49
C GLY A 181 7.85 -4.19 0.89
N ILE A 182 8.29 -3.21 1.68
CA ILE A 182 8.29 -1.79 1.31
C ILE A 182 9.18 -1.58 0.07
N GLY A 183 8.63 -0.88 -0.92
CA GLY A 183 9.37 -0.52 -2.14
C GLY A 183 9.36 -1.58 -3.24
N SER A 184 8.61 -2.68 -3.10
CA SER A 184 8.41 -3.66 -4.16
C SER A 184 6.96 -3.67 -4.65
N LEU A 185 6.77 -3.60 -5.98
CA LEU A 185 5.44 -3.64 -6.58
C LEU A 185 4.77 -5.00 -6.39
N THR A 186 5.52 -6.09 -6.48
CA THR A 186 5.03 -7.46 -6.19
C THR A 186 4.70 -7.62 -4.71
N GLY A 187 5.44 -6.92 -3.83
CA GLY A 187 5.18 -6.89 -2.39
C GLY A 187 3.81 -6.34 -2.05
N SER A 188 3.28 -5.37 -2.81
CA SER A 188 1.95 -4.84 -2.56
C SER A 188 0.85 -5.87 -2.79
N ILE A 189 0.98 -6.74 -3.80
CA ILE A 189 0.03 -7.84 -4.05
C ILE A 189 0.11 -8.88 -2.93
N VAL A 190 1.33 -9.30 -2.58
CA VAL A 190 1.55 -10.29 -1.50
C VAL A 190 1.02 -9.74 -0.17
N GLY A 191 1.27 -8.46 0.11
CA GLY A 191 0.77 -7.79 1.31
C GLY A 191 -0.77 -7.71 1.35
N GLY A 192 -1.41 -7.46 0.21
CA GLY A 192 -2.87 -7.46 0.09
C GLY A 192 -3.48 -8.84 0.35
N ILE A 193 -2.92 -9.90 -0.24
CA ILE A 193 -3.34 -11.29 0.00
C ILE A 193 -3.14 -11.65 1.48
N PHE A 194 -1.98 -11.30 2.03
CA PHE A 194 -1.66 -11.53 3.44
C PHE A 194 -2.66 -10.84 4.38
N TYR A 195 -3.00 -9.57 4.09
CA TYR A 195 -3.99 -8.82 4.86
C TYR A 195 -5.33 -9.57 4.93
N VAL A 196 -5.86 -10.02 3.78
CA VAL A 196 -7.14 -10.74 3.72
C VAL A 196 -7.07 -12.08 4.45
N LEU A 197 -5.98 -12.84 4.29
CA LEU A 197 -5.79 -14.11 4.97
C LEU A 197 -5.77 -13.93 6.49
N VAL A 198 -5.05 -12.93 6.98
CA VAL A 198 -4.97 -12.67 8.42
C VAL A 198 -6.29 -12.17 8.98
N ASP A 199 -7.00 -11.29 8.28
CA ASP A 199 -8.30 -10.79 8.72
C ASP A 199 -9.32 -11.93 8.87
N ASN A 200 -9.39 -12.83 7.89
CA ASN A 200 -10.25 -14.02 7.93
C ASN A 200 -9.81 -15.01 9.03
N SER A 201 -8.50 -15.25 9.14
CA SER A 201 -7.98 -16.17 10.17
C SER A 201 -8.20 -15.64 11.59
N ALA A 202 -8.06 -14.33 11.78
CA ALA A 202 -8.31 -13.70 13.08
C ALA A 202 -9.79 -13.80 13.49
N GLN A 203 -10.71 -13.64 12.54
CA GLN A 203 -12.14 -13.81 12.79
C GLN A 203 -12.49 -15.28 13.10
N ALA A 204 -11.95 -16.23 12.34
CA ALA A 204 -12.13 -17.65 12.58
C ALA A 204 -11.59 -18.08 13.96
N LEU A 205 -10.38 -17.61 14.31
CA LEU A 205 -9.76 -17.87 15.62
C LEU A 205 -10.57 -17.29 16.77
N SER A 206 -11.04 -16.05 16.62
CA SER A 206 -11.91 -15.41 17.63
C SER A 206 -13.19 -16.21 17.87
N THR A 207 -13.81 -16.69 16.79
CA THR A 207 -15.03 -17.50 16.86
C THR A 207 -14.76 -18.86 17.53
N PHE A 208 -13.65 -19.51 17.18
CA PHE A 208 -13.24 -20.79 17.78
C PHE A 208 -12.96 -20.66 19.28
N VAL A 209 -12.19 -19.65 19.68
CA VAL A 209 -11.87 -19.39 21.11
C VAL A 209 -13.13 -19.11 21.93
N LYS A 210 -14.08 -18.37 21.35
CA LYS A 210 -15.33 -18.01 22.03
C LYS A 210 -16.27 -19.22 22.19
N ASN A 211 -16.35 -20.07 21.16
CA ASN A 211 -17.31 -21.19 21.13
C ASN A 211 -16.79 -22.46 21.83
N ASP A 212 -15.51 -22.82 21.63
CA ASP A 212 -14.97 -24.09 22.09
C ASP A 212 -14.21 -23.99 23.41
N LEU A 213 -13.56 -22.88 23.72
CA LEU A 213 -12.81 -22.72 24.97
C LEU A 213 -13.58 -21.98 26.06
N GLY A 214 -14.76 -21.40 25.75
CA GLY A 214 -15.57 -20.69 26.74
C GLY A 214 -14.87 -19.50 27.43
N LEU A 215 -13.72 -19.11 26.92
CA LEU A 215 -12.95 -17.98 27.43
C LEU A 215 -13.59 -16.68 26.90
N GLN A 216 -14.11 -15.86 27.81
CA GLN A 216 -14.63 -14.53 27.52
C GLN A 216 -13.51 -13.51 27.14
N PHE A 217 -12.43 -13.99 26.54
CA PHE A 217 -11.42 -13.12 25.97
C PHE A 217 -11.89 -12.71 24.58
N ASP A 218 -12.36 -11.49 24.43
CA ASP A 218 -12.56 -10.86 23.13
C ASP A 218 -11.17 -10.66 22.49
N LEU A 219 -10.65 -11.72 21.85
CA LEU A 219 -9.52 -11.60 20.93
C LEU A 219 -10.02 -10.83 19.72
N SER A 220 -10.02 -9.51 19.85
CA SER A 220 -10.31 -8.62 18.73
C SER A 220 -9.33 -8.92 17.60
N ALA A 221 -9.81 -8.91 16.37
CA ALA A 221 -8.96 -9.02 15.18
C ALA A 221 -7.76 -8.04 15.23
N TYR A 222 -7.93 -6.90 15.87
CA TYR A 222 -6.86 -5.90 16.09
C TYR A 222 -5.72 -6.42 16.99
N THR A 223 -6.05 -7.21 18.02
CA THR A 223 -5.04 -7.81 18.92
C THR A 223 -4.21 -8.84 18.18
N VAL A 224 -4.86 -9.69 17.38
CA VAL A 224 -4.18 -10.69 16.53
C VAL A 224 -3.26 -9.99 15.51
N PHE A 225 -3.75 -8.94 14.85
CA PHE A 225 -2.94 -8.13 13.95
C PHE A 225 -1.73 -7.50 14.64
N GLY A 226 -1.91 -6.94 15.84
CA GLY A 226 -0.82 -6.32 16.60
C GLY A 226 0.28 -7.32 16.97
N ILE A 227 -0.10 -8.47 17.51
CA ILE A 227 0.84 -9.54 17.86
C ILE A 227 1.57 -10.05 16.61
N LEU A 228 0.81 -10.31 15.54
CA LEU A 228 1.36 -10.80 14.28
C LEU A 228 2.36 -9.81 13.67
N LEU A 229 2.07 -8.51 13.74
CA LEU A 229 2.98 -7.46 13.27
C LEU A 229 4.31 -7.50 14.03
N ILE A 230 4.26 -7.59 15.36
CA ILE A 230 5.47 -7.67 16.20
C ILE A 230 6.29 -8.89 15.81
N VAL A 231 5.64 -10.06 15.71
CA VAL A 231 6.31 -11.31 15.34
C VAL A 231 6.93 -11.24 13.95
N LEU A 232 6.20 -10.71 12.97
CA LEU A 232 6.69 -10.58 11.59
C LEU A 232 7.82 -9.56 11.46
N MET A 233 7.73 -8.45 12.19
CA MET A 233 8.79 -7.43 12.18
C MET A 233 10.09 -7.97 12.77
N PHE A 234 9.99 -8.92 13.72
CA PHE A 234 11.15 -9.60 14.31
C PHE A 234 11.72 -10.69 13.40
N LEU A 235 10.84 -11.47 12.74
CA LEU A 235 11.24 -12.60 11.89
C LEU A 235 11.69 -12.19 10.48
N MET A 236 11.08 -11.16 9.89
CA MET A 236 11.29 -10.77 8.50
C MET A 236 11.37 -9.23 8.33
N PRO A 237 12.45 -8.59 8.75
CA PRO A 237 12.60 -7.13 8.69
C PRO A 237 12.57 -6.56 7.26
N THR A 238 12.82 -7.39 6.24
CA THR A 238 12.77 -7.01 4.81
C THR A 238 11.44 -7.35 4.13
N GLY A 239 10.45 -7.85 4.89
CA GLY A 239 9.18 -8.36 4.37
C GLY A 239 9.29 -9.73 3.68
N ILE A 240 8.14 -10.35 3.39
CA ILE A 240 8.07 -11.69 2.80
C ILE A 240 8.78 -11.71 1.44
N VAL A 241 8.54 -10.74 0.58
CA VAL A 241 9.15 -10.69 -0.76
C VAL A 241 10.66 -10.48 -0.67
N GLY A 242 11.14 -9.62 0.24
CA GLY A 242 12.57 -9.43 0.48
C GLY A 242 13.25 -10.71 0.99
N GLY A 243 12.60 -11.41 1.91
CA GLY A 243 13.08 -12.70 2.43
C GLY A 243 13.15 -13.79 1.36
N VAL A 244 12.13 -13.93 0.53
CA VAL A 244 12.10 -14.88 -0.60
C VAL A 244 13.19 -14.54 -1.62
N TYR A 245 13.39 -13.27 -1.96
CA TYR A 245 14.48 -12.86 -2.85
C TYR A 245 15.87 -13.14 -2.25
N ALA A 246 16.05 -12.93 -0.95
CA ALA A 246 17.31 -13.25 -0.26
C ALA A 246 17.57 -14.76 -0.27
N LEU A 247 16.54 -15.58 -0.03
CA LEU A 247 16.64 -17.04 -0.07
C LEU A 247 16.99 -17.55 -1.49
N LEU A 248 16.30 -17.03 -2.52
CA LEU A 248 16.57 -17.38 -3.92
C LEU A 248 17.96 -16.93 -4.39
N ARG A 249 18.44 -15.76 -3.92
CA ARG A 249 19.81 -15.31 -4.19
C ARG A 249 20.85 -16.13 -3.46
N GLY A 250 20.57 -16.59 -2.23
CA GLY A 250 21.43 -17.51 -1.47
C GLY A 250 21.62 -18.83 -2.21
N LEU A 251 20.55 -19.36 -2.81
CA LEU A 251 20.58 -20.59 -3.61
C LEU A 251 21.30 -20.40 -4.97
N ARG A 252 21.40 -19.19 -5.50
CA ARG A 252 22.06 -18.86 -6.78
C ARG A 252 23.51 -18.40 -6.67
N ARG A 253 24.05 -18.20 -5.46
CA ARG A 253 25.50 -17.96 -5.32
C ARG A 253 26.20 -19.32 -5.40
N PRO A 254 26.90 -19.65 -6.50
CA PRO A 254 27.93 -20.68 -6.43
C PRO A 254 28.92 -20.23 -5.37
N ALA A 255 29.30 -21.13 -4.49
CA ALA A 255 30.39 -20.90 -3.54
C ALA A 255 31.57 -20.35 -4.34
N VAL A 256 31.85 -19.05 -4.17
CA VAL A 256 33.11 -18.49 -4.62
C VAL A 256 34.15 -19.22 -3.79
N THR A 257 34.73 -20.26 -4.37
CA THR A 257 35.90 -20.92 -3.84
C THR A 257 36.92 -19.81 -3.61
N ALA A 258 37.25 -19.57 -2.35
CA ALA A 258 38.31 -18.65 -1.99
C ALA A 258 39.53 -19.07 -2.78
N ASP A 259 39.98 -18.25 -3.71
CA ASP A 259 41.19 -18.45 -4.48
C ASP A 259 42.38 -18.41 -3.48
N PRO A 260 43.02 -19.54 -3.20
CA PRO A 260 44.12 -19.59 -2.24
C PRO A 260 45.30 -18.71 -2.67
N GLY A 261 45.36 -18.29 -3.94
CA GLY A 261 46.36 -17.39 -4.48
C GLY A 261 46.28 -15.94 -3.96
N ARG A 262 45.05 -15.45 -3.61
CA ARG A 262 44.90 -14.10 -3.05
C ARG A 262 45.27 -13.99 -1.58
N ALA A 263 45.14 -15.06 -0.81
CA ALA A 263 45.58 -15.10 0.57
C ALA A 263 47.11 -15.08 0.70
N ALA A 264 47.82 -15.73 -0.21
CA ALA A 264 49.30 -15.73 -0.26
C ALA A 264 49.89 -14.37 -0.68
N ALA A 265 49.20 -13.64 -1.59
CA ALA A 265 49.64 -12.31 -2.04
C ALA A 265 49.43 -11.20 -0.98
N ALA A 266 48.49 -11.37 -0.06
CA ALA A 266 48.27 -10.43 1.04
C ALA A 266 49.28 -10.56 2.18
N SER A 267 49.90 -11.75 2.34
CA SER A 267 50.89 -12.02 3.40
C SER A 267 52.32 -11.64 3.01
N SER A 268 52.58 -11.30 1.73
CA SER A 268 53.91 -10.99 1.22
C SER A 268 54.23 -9.49 1.10
N LYS A 269 53.39 -8.58 1.62
CA LYS A 269 53.73 -7.16 1.68
C LYS A 269 54.72 -6.91 2.84
N PRO A 270 55.98 -6.50 2.56
CA PRO A 270 56.94 -6.20 3.62
C PRO A 270 56.44 -4.96 4.41
N ALA A 271 56.62 -5.03 5.72
CA ALA A 271 56.41 -3.91 6.61
C ALA A 271 57.46 -2.82 6.24
N GLU A 272 57.00 -1.80 5.53
CA GLU A 272 57.79 -0.61 5.26
C GLU A 272 57.95 0.19 6.54
N SER A 273 59.21 0.23 7.00
CA SER A 273 59.69 0.88 8.21
C SER A 273 59.23 2.34 8.29
N ARG A 274 58.41 2.67 9.28
CA ARG A 274 58.35 4.01 9.82
C ARG A 274 59.61 4.29 10.63
N SER A 275 60.61 4.92 10.03
CA SER A 275 61.70 5.59 10.74
C SER A 275 61.91 6.94 10.06
N GLY A 276 61.78 7.99 10.83
CA GLY A 276 62.54 9.21 10.58
C GLY A 276 61.76 10.48 10.28
N HIS A 277 61.77 11.31 11.27
CA HIS A 277 61.66 12.77 11.37
C HIS A 277 60.29 13.41 11.42
#